data_149b532036f2c51a625805657328a23b
#
_entry.id   149b532036f2c51a625805657328a23b
#
_cell.length_a   1.000
_cell.length_b   1.000
_cell.length_c   1.000
_cell.angle_alpha   90.00
_cell.angle_beta   90.00
_cell.angle_gamma   90.00
#
_symmetry.space_group_name_H-M   'P 1'
#
loop_
_entity.id
_entity.type
_entity.pdbx_description
1 polymer ?
#
loop_
_entity_poly.entity_id
_entity_poly.type
_entity_poly.pdbx_seq_one_letter_code
_entity_poly.pdbx_strand_id
1 'polypeptide(L)'
;MPATRAGSPTYREVMTSRTDIDVRPITEAEFPDWQRALNTGFLMPPAVAAEQLEARRHLFVPGRSIGAFDGERCVATFRSFDQEVTAVGGALVPADAISNVTVSPTHRRRGLLTRMMAQDLAAAKERGDVLATLIAAEYPIYGRYGFGPATTMTEWTVDVPRAGLDARWSAPEDGGRIDLVDGEDVRKLGPELHERLRRAQPGAVSRAELWWQIRTGVLSTDGSPWTEPFYAVYRSAEGEVEGMVSYKADDRWGDAKQPLNTATVQWLLAVTPAAERALWSYLCSIDWVTTVKSGWRSPDDLLPHLLPDPRAARITTQADWLWVRILDVVRALEARTYEGAGSLVLEVEDRAGLSGGRWRLEAGADGASCTPTTESAHLVLDVAELAALWLGDESAVRLAALGRVREIRAGAARVADALLRTSRRPWCPDMF
;
A
#
# COMPACT_ATOMS: atom_id res chain seq x y z
N MET A 1 18.74 -56.12 -47.88
CA MET A 1 18.70 -55.67 -46.47
C MET A 1 17.95 -54.37 -46.44
N PRO A 2 16.73 -54.26 -45.81
CA PRO A 2 16.01 -52.98 -45.74
C PRO A 2 16.44 -52.22 -44.48
N ALA A 3 16.66 -50.92 -44.69
CA ALA A 3 17.01 -49.94 -43.64
C ALA A 3 15.78 -49.68 -42.73
N THR A 4 15.95 -49.88 -41.46
CA THR A 4 14.99 -49.54 -40.40
C THR A 4 14.91 -48.02 -40.27
N ARG A 5 13.74 -47.43 -40.59
CA ARG A 5 13.40 -46.03 -40.26
C ARG A 5 13.17 -45.91 -38.75
N ALA A 6 13.97 -45.08 -38.11
CA ALA A 6 13.69 -44.65 -36.76
C ALA A 6 12.39 -43.81 -36.73
N GLY A 7 11.42 -44.22 -35.94
CA GLY A 7 10.14 -43.54 -35.81
C GLY A 7 10.32 -42.18 -35.11
N SER A 8 9.73 -41.16 -35.70
CA SER A 8 9.63 -39.82 -35.06
C SER A 8 8.79 -39.96 -33.75
N PRO A 9 9.19 -39.31 -32.67
CA PRO A 9 8.43 -39.37 -31.40
C PRO A 9 7.03 -38.82 -31.63
N THR A 10 6.04 -39.52 -31.07
CA THR A 10 4.64 -39.15 -31.15
C THR A 10 4.40 -37.86 -30.33
N TYR A 11 3.46 -37.02 -30.81
CA TYR A 11 3.02 -35.77 -30.17
C TYR A 11 2.72 -35.90 -28.65
N ARG A 12 2.46 -37.13 -28.19
CA ARG A 12 2.22 -37.48 -26.78
C ARG A 12 3.49 -37.59 -25.95
N GLU A 13 4.64 -37.93 -26.54
CA GLU A 13 5.93 -38.04 -25.85
C GLU A 13 6.62 -36.69 -25.69
N VAL A 14 6.27 -35.69 -26.50
CA VAL A 14 6.77 -34.30 -26.36
C VAL A 14 6.03 -33.55 -25.24
N MET A 15 4.87 -34.01 -24.78
CA MET A 15 4.03 -33.41 -23.73
C MET A 15 4.37 -33.89 -22.31
N THR A 16 5.32 -34.82 -22.12
CA THR A 16 5.58 -35.46 -20.82
C THR A 16 6.84 -35.00 -20.10
N SER A 17 7.52 -33.97 -20.54
CA SER A 17 8.54 -33.30 -19.71
C SER A 17 7.98 -31.96 -19.21
N ARG A 18 6.93 -31.99 -18.39
CA ARG A 18 6.68 -30.92 -17.43
C ARG A 18 7.81 -31.01 -16.41
N THR A 19 8.89 -30.29 -16.62
CA THR A 19 9.86 -29.99 -15.57
C THR A 19 9.09 -29.52 -14.34
N ASP A 20 9.24 -30.22 -13.24
CA ASP A 20 8.58 -29.83 -11.98
C ASP A 20 9.24 -28.51 -11.55
N ILE A 21 8.50 -27.39 -11.68
CA ILE A 21 9.01 -26.08 -11.36
C ILE A 21 9.18 -26.02 -9.84
N ASP A 22 10.42 -25.84 -9.38
CA ASP A 22 10.76 -25.73 -7.96
C ASP A 22 10.40 -24.34 -7.42
N VAL A 23 9.59 -24.27 -6.36
CA VAL A 23 9.22 -23.02 -5.66
C VAL A 23 9.81 -23.06 -4.27
N ARG A 24 10.76 -22.17 -4.01
CA ARG A 24 11.49 -22.14 -2.75
C ARG A 24 12.09 -20.75 -2.45
N PRO A 25 12.50 -20.48 -1.20
CA PRO A 25 13.34 -19.34 -0.92
C PRO A 25 14.63 -19.40 -1.73
N ILE A 26 15.09 -18.25 -2.20
CA ILE A 26 16.36 -18.13 -2.92
C ILE A 26 17.53 -17.96 -1.93
N THR A 27 18.70 -18.38 -2.36
CA THR A 27 19.97 -18.03 -1.72
C THR A 27 20.45 -16.65 -2.18
N GLU A 28 21.38 -16.06 -1.45
CA GLU A 28 21.99 -14.79 -1.86
C GLU A 28 22.72 -14.88 -3.19
N ALA A 29 23.34 -16.03 -3.51
CA ALA A 29 23.99 -16.28 -4.78
C ALA A 29 23.02 -16.26 -5.98
N GLU A 30 21.76 -16.60 -5.75
CA GLU A 30 20.70 -16.61 -6.80
C GLU A 30 20.00 -15.25 -6.95
N PHE A 31 20.32 -14.29 -6.09
CA PHE A 31 19.68 -12.97 -6.11
C PHE A 31 19.83 -12.23 -7.46
N PRO A 32 20.98 -12.30 -8.18
CA PRO A 32 21.09 -11.69 -9.51
C PRO A 32 20.10 -12.27 -10.53
N ASP A 33 19.91 -13.59 -10.56
CA ASP A 33 18.97 -14.24 -11.47
C ASP A 33 17.51 -13.95 -11.09
N TRP A 34 17.23 -13.87 -9.78
CA TRP A 34 15.95 -13.45 -9.27
C TRP A 34 15.62 -12.01 -9.67
N GLN A 35 16.59 -11.07 -9.58
CA GLN A 35 16.42 -9.69 -10.04
C GLN A 35 16.19 -9.60 -11.56
N ARG A 36 16.86 -10.44 -12.32
CA ARG A 36 16.63 -10.56 -13.77
C ARG A 36 15.20 -11.04 -14.06
N ALA A 37 14.71 -12.03 -13.31
CA ALA A 37 13.34 -12.53 -13.45
C ALA A 37 12.30 -11.47 -13.03
N LEU A 38 12.57 -10.71 -11.96
CA LEU A 38 11.76 -9.59 -11.51
C LEU A 38 11.59 -8.53 -12.60
N ASN A 39 12.70 -8.04 -13.15
CA ASN A 39 12.68 -7.06 -14.23
C ASN A 39 11.91 -7.60 -15.46
N THR A 40 12.15 -8.87 -15.84
CA THR A 40 11.43 -9.51 -16.95
C THR A 40 9.91 -9.53 -16.70
N GLY A 41 9.49 -9.85 -15.47
CA GLY A 41 8.07 -9.92 -15.11
C GLY A 41 7.38 -8.56 -15.13
N PHE A 42 8.10 -7.50 -14.77
CA PHE A 42 7.62 -6.11 -14.83
C PHE A 42 7.85 -5.41 -16.17
N LEU A 43 8.30 -6.16 -17.20
CA LEU A 43 8.58 -5.63 -18.55
C LEU A 43 9.65 -4.51 -18.55
N MET A 44 10.57 -4.57 -17.58
CA MET A 44 11.76 -3.73 -17.53
C MET A 44 12.94 -4.44 -18.25
N PRO A 45 14.00 -3.69 -18.62
CA PRO A 45 15.20 -4.30 -19.15
C PRO A 45 15.73 -5.42 -18.24
N PRO A 46 15.92 -6.67 -18.75
CA PRO A 46 16.27 -7.80 -17.88
C PRO A 46 17.67 -7.68 -17.27
N ALA A 47 18.60 -7.00 -17.94
CA ALA A 47 19.94 -6.78 -17.41
C ALA A 47 19.90 -5.73 -16.32
N VAL A 48 20.54 -6.04 -15.17
CA VAL A 48 20.71 -5.13 -14.04
C VAL A 48 22.19 -4.79 -13.95
N ALA A 49 22.53 -3.50 -13.90
CA ALA A 49 23.91 -3.05 -13.71
C ALA A 49 24.44 -3.52 -12.33
N ALA A 50 25.74 -3.78 -12.24
CA ALA A 50 26.33 -4.30 -11.00
C ALA A 50 26.11 -3.37 -9.80
N GLU A 51 26.20 -2.07 -10.01
CA GLU A 51 25.93 -1.06 -8.97
C GLU A 51 24.49 -1.08 -8.46
N GLN A 52 23.53 -1.24 -9.37
CA GLN A 52 22.11 -1.38 -9.02
C GLN A 52 21.84 -2.69 -8.28
N LEU A 53 22.48 -3.76 -8.73
CA LEU A 53 22.35 -5.05 -8.07
C LEU A 53 22.86 -4.99 -6.63
N GLU A 54 24.00 -4.32 -6.41
CA GLU A 54 24.55 -4.12 -5.07
C GLU A 54 23.60 -3.27 -4.19
N ALA A 55 23.09 -2.17 -4.71
CA ALA A 55 22.12 -1.35 -4.00
C ALA A 55 20.83 -2.13 -3.64
N ARG A 56 20.36 -2.99 -4.56
CA ARG A 56 19.16 -3.82 -4.34
C ARG A 56 19.39 -4.99 -3.37
N ARG A 57 20.65 -5.36 -3.05
CA ARG A 57 20.94 -6.39 -2.03
C ARG A 57 20.34 -6.04 -0.66
N HIS A 58 20.25 -4.76 -0.32
CA HIS A 58 19.56 -4.29 0.88
C HIS A 58 18.06 -4.65 0.93
N LEU A 59 17.48 -4.99 -0.21
CA LEU A 59 16.09 -5.46 -0.30
C LEU A 59 15.96 -6.98 -0.18
N PHE A 60 17.08 -7.73 -0.20
CA PHE A 60 17.04 -9.18 -0.04
C PHE A 60 16.67 -9.55 1.41
N VAL A 61 15.66 -10.38 1.57
CA VAL A 61 15.21 -10.88 2.86
C VAL A 61 15.38 -12.41 2.87
N PRO A 62 16.37 -12.94 3.61
CA PRO A 62 16.58 -14.39 3.70
C PRO A 62 15.32 -15.13 4.13
N GLY A 63 15.00 -16.22 3.44
CA GLY A 63 13.80 -17.03 3.71
C GLY A 63 12.48 -16.44 3.22
N ARG A 64 12.45 -15.12 2.88
CA ARG A 64 11.23 -14.41 2.45
C ARG A 64 11.33 -13.86 1.01
N SER A 65 12.48 -14.03 0.37
CA SER A 65 12.64 -13.84 -1.08
C SER A 65 12.49 -15.20 -1.74
N ILE A 66 11.36 -15.43 -2.42
CA ILE A 66 10.99 -16.72 -3.01
C ILE A 66 11.16 -16.64 -4.53
N GLY A 67 11.67 -17.69 -5.13
CA GLY A 67 11.77 -17.89 -6.58
C GLY A 67 11.06 -19.15 -7.03
N ALA A 68 10.56 -19.16 -8.27
CA ALA A 68 10.19 -20.37 -8.97
C ALA A 68 11.22 -20.66 -10.06
N PHE A 69 11.74 -21.90 -10.10
CA PHE A 69 12.84 -22.29 -10.98
C PHE A 69 12.39 -23.37 -11.98
N ASP A 70 12.60 -23.11 -13.27
CA ASP A 70 12.51 -24.10 -14.34
C ASP A 70 13.94 -24.53 -14.69
N GLY A 71 14.40 -25.67 -14.15
CA GLY A 71 15.81 -26.01 -14.08
C GLY A 71 16.59 -24.98 -13.24
N GLU A 72 17.63 -24.39 -13.81
CA GLU A 72 18.44 -23.36 -13.16
C GLU A 72 17.87 -21.92 -13.31
N ARG A 73 16.87 -21.75 -14.18
CA ARG A 73 16.34 -20.43 -14.51
C ARG A 73 15.24 -20.00 -13.56
N CYS A 74 15.41 -18.86 -12.90
CA CYS A 74 14.34 -18.19 -12.17
C CYS A 74 13.28 -17.64 -13.14
N VAL A 75 12.02 -18.03 -12.96
CA VAL A 75 10.88 -17.67 -13.84
C VAL A 75 9.73 -16.99 -13.12
N ALA A 76 9.77 -16.92 -11.78
CA ALA A 76 8.83 -16.14 -10.99
C ALA A 76 9.49 -15.65 -9.71
N THR A 77 9.04 -14.51 -9.21
CA THR A 77 9.57 -13.85 -8.02
C THR A 77 8.46 -13.51 -7.05
N PHE A 78 8.81 -13.49 -5.78
CA PHE A 78 7.95 -13.09 -4.68
C PHE A 78 8.84 -12.66 -3.53
N ARG A 79 8.50 -11.58 -2.84
CA ARG A 79 9.21 -11.12 -1.66
C ARG A 79 8.22 -10.69 -0.60
N SER A 80 8.47 -11.04 0.65
CA SER A 80 7.80 -10.43 1.78
C SER A 80 8.81 -9.88 2.81
N PHE A 81 8.34 -9.03 3.71
CA PHE A 81 9.14 -8.40 4.75
C PHE A 81 8.26 -7.94 5.90
N ASP A 82 8.89 -7.68 7.06
CA ASP A 82 8.18 -7.21 8.25
C ASP A 82 7.65 -5.79 8.07
N GLN A 83 6.41 -5.60 8.47
CA GLN A 83 5.71 -4.32 8.45
C GLN A 83 4.73 -4.25 9.62
N GLU A 84 4.35 -3.07 10.02
CA GLU A 84 3.20 -2.83 10.88
C GLU A 84 2.19 -1.96 10.16
N VAL A 85 0.90 -2.24 10.35
CA VAL A 85 -0.21 -1.42 9.87
C VAL A 85 -0.90 -0.77 11.06
N THR A 86 -1.18 0.51 10.98
CA THR A 86 -1.96 1.19 12.01
C THR A 86 -3.44 0.87 11.87
N ALA A 87 -4.01 0.24 12.88
CA ALA A 87 -5.44 0.00 12.99
C ALA A 87 -6.22 1.28 13.35
N VAL A 88 -7.52 1.24 13.20
CA VAL A 88 -8.41 2.30 13.72
C VAL A 88 -8.20 2.40 15.24
N GLY A 89 -7.90 3.61 15.72
CA GLY A 89 -7.56 3.84 17.14
C GLY A 89 -6.05 3.85 17.43
N GLY A 90 -5.20 3.61 16.42
CA GLY A 90 -3.75 3.84 16.51
C GLY A 90 -2.93 2.64 16.98
N ALA A 91 -3.53 1.47 17.21
CA ALA A 91 -2.77 0.26 17.52
C ALA A 91 -1.93 -0.19 16.31
N LEU A 92 -0.69 -0.61 16.58
CA LEU A 92 0.25 -1.08 15.56
C LEU A 92 0.12 -2.60 15.43
N VAL A 93 -0.29 -3.06 14.26
CA VAL A 93 -0.61 -4.47 14.01
C VAL A 93 0.47 -5.11 13.15
N PRO A 94 1.14 -6.18 13.61
CA PRO A 94 2.15 -6.89 12.83
C PRO A 94 1.58 -7.42 11.52
N ALA A 95 2.31 -7.20 10.44
CA ALA A 95 1.91 -7.57 9.09
C ALA A 95 3.09 -8.09 8.26
N ASP A 96 2.80 -9.03 7.40
CA ASP A 96 3.65 -9.51 6.33
C ASP A 96 3.42 -8.66 5.07
N ALA A 97 4.38 -7.80 4.72
CA ALA A 97 4.27 -6.96 3.53
C ALA A 97 4.78 -7.71 2.29
N ILE A 98 3.91 -7.88 1.31
CA ILE A 98 4.19 -8.63 0.08
C ILE A 98 4.49 -7.68 -1.07
N SER A 99 5.59 -7.91 -1.77
CA SER A 99 6.09 -7.09 -2.86
C SER A 99 6.81 -7.94 -3.92
N ASN A 100 7.19 -7.32 -5.03
CA ASN A 100 8.01 -7.96 -6.07
C ASN A 100 7.42 -9.27 -6.63
N VAL A 101 6.11 -9.34 -6.74
CA VAL A 101 5.38 -10.52 -7.22
C VAL A 101 5.31 -10.50 -8.73
N THR A 102 6.05 -11.41 -9.39
CA THR A 102 6.01 -11.55 -10.84
C THR A 102 6.01 -13.01 -11.29
N VAL A 103 5.50 -13.25 -12.47
CA VAL A 103 5.66 -14.52 -13.20
C VAL A 103 6.00 -14.21 -14.65
N SER A 104 7.11 -14.75 -15.16
CA SER A 104 7.52 -14.58 -16.54
C SER A 104 6.38 -14.91 -17.51
N PRO A 105 6.17 -14.14 -18.59
CA PRO A 105 5.05 -14.33 -19.52
C PRO A 105 4.90 -15.76 -20.06
N THR A 106 6.01 -16.47 -20.26
CA THR A 106 6.05 -17.86 -20.74
C THR A 106 5.63 -18.89 -19.70
N HIS A 107 5.53 -18.51 -18.42
CA HIS A 107 5.22 -19.40 -17.27
C HIS A 107 3.94 -19.04 -16.56
N ARG A 108 3.17 -18.07 -17.05
CA ARG A 108 1.86 -17.69 -16.50
C ARG A 108 0.86 -18.86 -16.57
N ARG A 109 -0.15 -18.83 -15.67
CA ARG A 109 -1.25 -19.81 -15.57
C ARG A 109 -0.81 -21.23 -15.22
N ARG A 110 0.37 -21.40 -14.62
CA ARG A 110 0.90 -22.68 -14.12
C ARG A 110 0.76 -22.83 -12.59
N GLY A 111 0.03 -21.94 -11.92
CA GLY A 111 -0.19 -21.99 -10.46
C GLY A 111 1.00 -21.50 -9.61
N LEU A 112 2.04 -20.91 -10.22
CA LEU A 112 3.26 -20.50 -9.50
C LEU A 112 2.97 -19.45 -8.42
N LEU A 113 2.21 -18.40 -8.75
CA LEU A 113 1.79 -17.40 -7.76
C LEU A 113 1.00 -18.05 -6.61
N THR A 114 0.10 -18.98 -6.91
CA THR A 114 -0.68 -19.66 -5.87
C THR A 114 0.21 -20.45 -4.91
N ARG A 115 1.26 -21.12 -5.41
CA ARG A 115 2.22 -21.86 -4.58
C ARG A 115 3.05 -20.92 -3.71
N MET A 116 3.60 -19.85 -4.28
CA MET A 116 4.39 -18.85 -3.54
C MET A 116 3.54 -18.15 -2.45
N MET A 117 2.33 -17.71 -2.81
CA MET A 117 1.40 -17.06 -1.88
C MET A 117 0.97 -17.99 -0.75
N ALA A 118 0.65 -19.26 -1.03
CA ALA A 118 0.27 -20.21 0.01
C ALA A 118 1.42 -20.51 0.98
N GLN A 119 2.64 -20.64 0.46
CA GLN A 119 3.84 -20.84 1.28
C GLN A 119 4.10 -19.66 2.19
N ASP A 120 4.05 -18.45 1.66
CA ASP A 120 4.35 -17.22 2.40
C ASP A 120 3.28 -16.91 3.46
N LEU A 121 1.99 -16.96 3.10
CA LEU A 121 0.90 -16.72 4.06
C LEU A 121 0.87 -17.73 5.22
N ALA A 122 1.20 -19.01 4.95
CA ALA A 122 1.33 -20.01 6.00
C ALA A 122 2.50 -19.65 6.95
N ALA A 123 3.65 -19.31 6.40
CA ALA A 123 4.80 -18.88 7.18
C ALA A 123 4.54 -17.59 7.97
N ALA A 124 3.85 -16.62 7.38
CA ALA A 124 3.43 -15.39 8.05
C ALA A 124 2.56 -15.69 9.28
N LYS A 125 1.57 -16.56 9.12
CA LYS A 125 0.72 -16.99 10.23
C LYS A 125 1.50 -17.72 11.32
N GLU A 126 2.44 -18.59 10.96
CA GLU A 126 3.32 -19.29 11.91
C GLU A 126 4.23 -18.34 12.67
N ARG A 127 4.70 -17.26 12.05
CA ARG A 127 5.45 -16.18 12.72
C ARG A 127 4.60 -15.36 13.70
N GLY A 128 3.28 -15.45 13.60
CA GLY A 128 2.33 -14.69 14.41
C GLY A 128 1.95 -13.33 13.81
N ASP A 129 2.17 -13.13 12.52
CA ASP A 129 1.64 -11.98 11.81
C ASP A 129 0.10 -12.00 11.84
N VAL A 130 -0.51 -10.87 12.12
CA VAL A 130 -1.97 -10.73 12.20
C VAL A 130 -2.56 -10.49 10.83
N LEU A 131 -1.80 -9.84 9.98
CA LEU A 131 -2.18 -9.42 8.63
C LEU A 131 -1.12 -9.84 7.62
N ALA A 132 -1.49 -9.89 6.35
CA ALA A 132 -0.58 -9.67 5.23
C ALA A 132 -1.09 -8.48 4.42
N THR A 133 -0.17 -7.75 3.77
CA THR A 133 -0.47 -6.52 3.04
C THR A 133 0.20 -6.51 1.67
N LEU A 134 -0.37 -5.78 0.74
CA LEU A 134 0.24 -5.49 -0.57
C LEU A 134 -0.40 -4.24 -1.21
N ILE A 135 0.26 -3.70 -2.21
CA ILE A 135 -0.31 -2.74 -3.16
C ILE A 135 -0.57 -3.48 -4.47
N ALA A 136 -1.83 -3.54 -4.89
CA ALA A 136 -2.22 -4.33 -6.06
C ALA A 136 -1.92 -3.59 -7.37
N ALA A 137 -1.07 -4.17 -8.22
CA ALA A 137 -0.90 -3.68 -9.59
C ALA A 137 -2.06 -4.10 -10.51
N GLU A 138 -2.70 -5.24 -10.22
CA GLU A 138 -3.83 -5.79 -10.98
C GLU A 138 -4.95 -6.22 -10.03
N TYR A 139 -6.05 -5.50 -10.03
CA TYR A 139 -7.21 -5.73 -9.14
C TYR A 139 -7.71 -7.19 -9.09
N PRO A 140 -7.86 -7.95 -10.21
CA PRO A 140 -8.50 -9.27 -10.19
C PRO A 140 -7.62 -10.39 -9.61
N ILE A 141 -6.40 -10.09 -9.17
CA ILE A 141 -5.44 -11.14 -8.76
C ILE A 141 -5.63 -11.56 -7.31
N TYR A 142 -5.68 -10.62 -6.38
CA TYR A 142 -5.41 -10.90 -4.97
C TYR A 142 -6.64 -11.30 -4.15
N GLY A 143 -7.85 -10.95 -4.59
CA GLY A 143 -9.10 -11.36 -3.92
C GLY A 143 -9.23 -12.88 -3.76
N ARG A 144 -8.72 -13.68 -4.70
CA ARG A 144 -8.74 -15.14 -4.65
C ARG A 144 -7.89 -15.75 -3.52
N TYR A 145 -6.98 -14.95 -2.97
CA TYR A 145 -6.12 -15.32 -1.84
C TYR A 145 -6.64 -14.74 -0.52
N GLY A 146 -7.83 -14.13 -0.53
CA GLY A 146 -8.47 -13.53 0.64
C GLY A 146 -8.01 -12.12 0.98
N PHE A 147 -7.34 -11.42 0.06
CA PHE A 147 -7.05 -9.99 0.22
C PHE A 147 -8.27 -9.15 -0.18
N GLY A 148 -8.53 -8.10 0.61
CA GLY A 148 -9.53 -7.07 0.29
C GLY A 148 -8.91 -5.67 0.23
N PRO A 149 -9.39 -4.78 -0.66
CA PRO A 149 -8.94 -3.39 -0.72
C PRO A 149 -9.41 -2.65 0.53
N ALA A 150 -8.48 -2.29 1.41
CA ALA A 150 -8.78 -1.69 2.71
C ALA A 150 -8.62 -0.16 2.73
N THR A 151 -7.89 0.40 1.75
CA THR A 151 -7.81 1.86 1.55
C THR A 151 -7.97 2.22 0.08
N THR A 152 -8.34 3.48 -0.14
CA THR A 152 -8.39 4.12 -1.45
C THR A 152 -7.38 5.26 -1.46
N MET A 153 -6.74 5.53 -2.61
CA MET A 153 -5.94 6.72 -2.82
C MET A 153 -6.56 7.63 -3.86
N THR A 154 -6.26 8.92 -3.79
CA THR A 154 -6.70 9.94 -4.75
C THR A 154 -5.53 10.85 -5.10
N GLU A 155 -5.41 11.20 -6.37
CA GLU A 155 -4.51 12.24 -6.83
C GLU A 155 -5.30 13.43 -7.35
N TRP A 156 -4.88 14.63 -6.96
CA TRP A 156 -5.41 15.88 -7.48
C TRP A 156 -4.37 16.60 -8.34
N THR A 157 -4.87 17.28 -9.34
CA THR A 157 -4.11 18.31 -10.06
C THR A 157 -4.76 19.66 -9.82
N VAL A 158 -4.02 20.58 -9.23
CA VAL A 158 -4.44 21.95 -8.90
C VAL A 158 -4.01 22.90 -10.00
N ASP A 159 -4.96 23.67 -10.55
CA ASP A 159 -4.72 24.81 -11.42
C ASP A 159 -4.46 26.04 -10.51
N VAL A 160 -3.19 26.37 -10.27
CA VAL A 160 -2.78 27.39 -9.31
C VAL A 160 -3.30 28.80 -9.69
N PRO A 161 -3.20 29.27 -10.95
CA PRO A 161 -3.75 30.57 -11.35
C PRO A 161 -5.26 30.69 -11.10
N ARG A 162 -6.01 29.60 -11.23
CA ARG A 162 -7.43 29.56 -10.96
C ARG A 162 -7.76 29.38 -9.48
N ALA A 163 -6.90 28.65 -8.76
CA ALA A 163 -7.17 28.31 -7.38
C ALA A 163 -7.23 29.55 -6.50
N GLY A 164 -6.30 30.51 -6.71
CA GLY A 164 -6.01 31.52 -5.71
C GLY A 164 -5.63 30.87 -4.37
N LEU A 165 -5.32 31.66 -3.38
CA LEU A 165 -5.23 31.22 -2.00
C LEU A 165 -6.32 31.91 -1.20
N ASP A 166 -7.15 31.16 -0.50
CA ASP A 166 -8.13 31.75 0.40
C ASP A 166 -7.42 32.43 1.56
N ALA A 167 -7.55 33.75 1.66
CA ALA A 167 -6.88 34.56 2.70
C ALA A 167 -7.20 34.08 4.13
N ARG A 168 -8.32 33.39 4.33
CA ARG A 168 -8.67 32.77 5.62
C ARG A 168 -7.77 31.61 6.01
N TRP A 169 -7.06 31.01 5.04
CA TRP A 169 -6.24 29.82 5.23
C TRP A 169 -4.79 30.00 4.74
N SER A 170 -4.42 31.19 4.24
CA SER A 170 -3.17 31.41 3.49
C SER A 170 -1.94 31.65 4.34
N ALA A 171 -2.06 31.80 5.65
CA ALA A 171 -0.91 31.95 6.54
C ALA A 171 -1.10 31.11 7.80
N PRO A 172 0.00 30.59 8.37
CA PRO A 172 -0.06 30.07 9.72
C PRO A 172 -0.43 31.22 10.68
N GLU A 173 -1.66 31.22 11.18
CA GLU A 173 -2.12 32.18 12.20
C GLU A 173 -1.35 32.02 13.52
N ASP A 174 -0.67 30.89 13.70
CA ASP A 174 0.04 30.44 14.90
C ASP A 174 1.52 30.86 14.94
N GLY A 175 2.02 31.67 13.98
CA GLY A 175 3.42 32.08 13.92
C GLY A 175 4.39 31.00 13.44
N GLY A 176 3.88 29.88 12.91
CA GLY A 176 4.69 28.85 12.29
C GLY A 176 5.40 29.32 11.01
N ARG A 177 6.38 28.56 10.55
CA ARG A 177 7.14 28.89 9.34
C ARG A 177 7.47 27.67 8.49
N ILE A 178 7.78 27.94 7.21
CA ILE A 178 8.31 26.93 6.28
C ILE A 178 9.82 27.17 6.12
N ASP A 179 10.61 26.13 6.33
CA ASP A 179 12.05 26.12 6.08
C ASP A 179 12.36 25.14 4.93
N LEU A 180 13.23 25.53 3.99
CA LEU A 180 13.83 24.61 3.04
C LEU A 180 14.95 23.83 3.74
N VAL A 181 15.01 22.53 3.49
CA VAL A 181 15.97 21.61 4.11
C VAL A 181 16.58 20.70 3.05
N ASP A 182 17.60 19.94 3.40
CA ASP A 182 18.25 18.97 2.54
C ASP A 182 17.88 17.51 2.90
N GLY A 183 18.43 16.53 2.14
CA GLY A 183 18.17 15.12 2.35
C GLY A 183 18.72 14.59 3.68
N GLU A 184 19.74 15.21 4.28
CA GLU A 184 20.26 14.84 5.60
C GLU A 184 19.27 15.24 6.69
N ASP A 185 18.74 16.43 6.63
CA ASP A 185 17.70 16.91 7.54
C ASP A 185 16.44 16.05 7.44
N VAL A 186 16.04 15.63 6.21
CA VAL A 186 14.92 14.71 6.01
C VAL A 186 15.13 13.38 6.72
N ARG A 187 16.33 12.79 6.62
CA ARG A 187 16.64 11.53 7.33
C ARG A 187 16.64 11.69 8.85
N LYS A 188 16.99 12.87 9.34
CA LYS A 188 17.01 13.18 10.77
C LYS A 188 15.61 13.43 11.35
N LEU A 189 14.79 14.20 10.66
CA LEU A 189 13.51 14.71 11.15
C LEU A 189 12.32 13.83 10.73
N GLY A 190 12.43 13.21 9.54
CA GLY A 190 11.34 12.47 8.92
C GLY A 190 10.86 11.24 9.69
N PRO A 191 11.76 10.39 10.25
CA PRO A 191 11.32 9.18 10.96
C PRO A 191 10.38 9.47 12.14
N GLU A 192 10.72 10.44 13.00
CA GLU A 192 9.86 10.81 14.13
C GLU A 192 8.53 11.41 13.67
N LEU A 193 8.56 12.32 12.69
CA LEU A 193 7.34 12.90 12.12
C LEU A 193 6.43 11.82 11.54
N HIS A 194 7.00 10.84 10.83
CA HIS A 194 6.24 9.73 10.29
C HIS A 194 5.63 8.84 11.39
N GLU A 195 6.36 8.56 12.45
CA GLU A 195 5.84 7.77 13.58
C GLU A 195 4.65 8.50 14.26
N ARG A 196 4.71 9.80 14.39
CA ARG A 196 3.59 10.61 14.91
C ARG A 196 2.39 10.56 13.97
N LEU A 197 2.61 10.71 12.64
CA LEU A 197 1.55 10.60 11.64
C LEU A 197 0.89 9.22 11.69
N ARG A 198 1.70 8.14 11.59
CA ARG A 198 1.15 6.78 11.46
C ARG A 198 0.34 6.36 12.66
N ARG A 199 0.70 6.77 13.88
CA ARG A 199 -0.09 6.49 15.09
C ARG A 199 -1.47 7.13 15.08
N ALA A 200 -1.67 8.19 14.32
CA ALA A 200 -2.93 8.90 14.18
C ALA A 200 -3.70 8.54 12.91
N GLN A 201 -3.06 7.87 11.94
CA GLN A 201 -3.62 7.60 10.61
C GLN A 201 -3.87 6.10 10.40
N PRO A 202 -5.12 5.61 10.48
CA PRO A 202 -5.46 4.24 10.14
C PRO A 202 -5.04 3.90 8.71
N GLY A 203 -4.42 2.75 8.52
CA GLY A 203 -3.91 2.29 7.22
C GLY A 203 -2.49 2.74 6.90
N ALA A 204 -1.89 3.65 7.67
CA ALA A 204 -0.48 3.97 7.52
C ALA A 204 0.40 2.79 7.96
N VAL A 205 1.55 2.62 7.30
CA VAL A 205 2.47 1.51 7.51
C VAL A 205 3.81 1.99 8.08
N SER A 206 4.56 1.09 8.73
CA SER A 206 5.90 1.39 9.22
C SER A 206 6.89 1.61 8.07
N ARG A 207 7.86 2.51 8.28
CA ARG A 207 8.97 2.78 7.34
C ARG A 207 10.29 2.37 7.99
N ALA A 208 11.02 1.46 7.33
CA ALA A 208 12.38 1.14 7.71
C ALA A 208 13.34 2.29 7.34
N GLU A 209 14.53 2.31 7.96
CA GLU A 209 15.59 3.29 7.62
C GLU A 209 15.93 3.28 6.13
N LEU A 210 15.91 2.11 5.51
CA LEU A 210 16.13 1.94 4.07
C LEU A 210 15.18 2.79 3.20
N TRP A 211 13.95 3.00 3.63
CA TRP A 211 12.99 3.86 2.93
C TRP A 211 13.52 5.30 2.83
N TRP A 212 14.04 5.83 3.95
CA TRP A 212 14.59 7.18 4.01
C TRP A 212 15.86 7.33 3.17
N GLN A 213 16.75 6.31 3.21
CA GLN A 213 17.96 6.28 2.40
C GLN A 213 17.65 6.31 0.89
N ILE A 214 16.67 5.52 0.44
CA ILE A 214 16.22 5.51 -0.95
C ILE A 214 15.58 6.84 -1.34
N ARG A 215 14.72 7.40 -0.49
CA ARG A 215 13.96 8.63 -0.78
C ARG A 215 14.80 9.91 -0.71
N THR A 216 16.01 9.84 -0.18
CA THR A 216 16.97 10.95 -0.13
C THR A 216 18.23 10.70 -0.97
N GLY A 217 18.25 9.65 -1.79
CA GLY A 217 19.31 9.37 -2.74
C GLY A 217 20.61 8.83 -2.16
N VAL A 218 20.65 8.48 -0.87
CA VAL A 218 21.80 7.77 -0.27
C VAL A 218 21.95 6.40 -0.90
N LEU A 219 20.84 5.75 -1.22
CA LEU A 219 20.80 4.49 -1.92
C LEU A 219 19.91 4.63 -3.18
N SER A 220 20.46 4.34 -4.35
CA SER A 220 19.71 4.34 -5.61
C SER A 220 19.45 2.90 -6.06
N THR A 221 18.19 2.49 -6.07
CA THR A 221 17.76 1.14 -6.49
C THR A 221 17.22 1.09 -7.93
N ASP A 222 16.96 2.25 -8.51
CA ASP A 222 16.52 2.38 -9.91
C ASP A 222 17.66 2.82 -10.80
N GLY A 223 17.88 2.50 -11.94
CA GLY A 223 19.05 2.80 -12.75
C GLY A 223 19.13 4.23 -13.30
N SER A 224 18.29 5.12 -12.81
CA SER A 224 18.31 6.52 -13.21
C SER A 224 19.23 7.31 -12.29
N PRO A 225 19.99 8.30 -12.83
CA PRO A 225 20.75 9.21 -12.01
C PRO A 225 19.84 9.89 -10.97
N TRP A 226 20.29 9.92 -9.71
CA TRP A 226 19.54 10.60 -8.67
C TRP A 226 19.47 12.10 -8.96
N THR A 227 18.27 12.65 -8.87
CA THR A 227 18.02 14.08 -8.89
C THR A 227 17.35 14.44 -7.59
N GLU A 228 18.03 15.26 -6.79
CA GLU A 228 17.51 15.69 -5.49
C GLU A 228 16.20 16.47 -5.69
N PRO A 229 15.13 16.10 -5.00
CA PRO A 229 13.90 16.88 -4.97
C PRO A 229 14.07 18.08 -4.03
N PHE A 230 13.15 19.02 -4.07
CA PHE A 230 13.00 20.04 -3.03
C PHE A 230 12.36 19.42 -1.79
N TYR A 231 12.86 19.84 -0.62
CA TYR A 231 12.27 19.46 0.66
C TYR A 231 11.92 20.73 1.45
N ALA A 232 10.72 20.75 2.01
CA ALA A 232 10.27 21.83 2.88
C ALA A 232 9.67 21.25 4.16
N VAL A 233 9.96 21.90 5.28
CA VAL A 233 9.52 21.53 6.62
C VAL A 233 8.69 22.65 7.21
N TYR A 234 7.51 22.32 7.71
CA TYR A 234 6.73 23.23 8.55
C TYR A 234 7.11 23.05 10.02
N ARG A 235 7.42 24.19 10.67
CA ARG A 235 7.63 24.27 12.11
C ARG A 235 6.55 25.13 12.74
N SER A 236 6.01 24.67 13.87
CA SER A 236 5.10 25.48 14.69
C SER A 236 5.80 26.70 15.29
N ALA A 237 5.07 27.57 15.96
CA ALA A 237 5.62 28.74 16.68
C ALA A 237 6.65 28.32 17.75
N GLU A 238 6.48 27.16 18.34
CA GLU A 238 7.39 26.56 19.34
C GLU A 238 8.62 25.92 18.71
N GLY A 239 8.68 25.84 17.36
CA GLY A 239 9.78 25.24 16.61
C GLY A 239 9.65 23.74 16.35
N GLU A 240 8.53 23.11 16.75
CA GLU A 240 8.27 21.70 16.54
C GLU A 240 8.00 21.40 15.06
N VAL A 241 8.59 20.31 14.55
CA VAL A 241 8.34 19.83 13.20
C VAL A 241 6.99 19.13 13.16
N GLU A 242 6.02 19.71 12.44
CA GLU A 242 4.68 19.17 12.32
C GLU A 242 4.28 18.79 10.90
N GLY A 243 5.12 19.16 9.92
CA GLY A 243 4.89 18.80 8.53
C GLY A 243 6.15 18.80 7.70
N MET A 244 6.15 18.01 6.64
CA MET A 244 7.24 17.88 5.69
C MET A 244 6.71 17.51 4.32
N VAL A 245 7.26 18.10 3.27
CA VAL A 245 6.92 17.77 1.88
C VAL A 245 8.18 17.59 1.05
N SER A 246 8.13 16.61 0.15
CA SER A 246 9.10 16.44 -0.93
C SER A 246 8.40 16.66 -2.27
N TYR A 247 8.97 17.47 -3.15
CA TYR A 247 8.42 17.72 -4.47
C TYR A 247 9.52 17.93 -5.52
N LYS A 248 9.17 17.69 -6.77
CA LYS A 248 9.99 18.04 -7.95
C LYS A 248 9.26 19.09 -8.77
N ALA A 249 10.00 19.99 -9.39
CA ALA A 249 9.46 20.92 -10.38
C ALA A 249 10.08 20.64 -11.74
N ASP A 250 9.26 20.77 -12.81
CA ASP A 250 9.78 20.82 -14.17
C ASP A 250 10.21 22.25 -14.55
N ASP A 251 10.94 22.39 -15.66
CA ASP A 251 11.32 23.67 -16.25
C ASP A 251 10.58 23.84 -17.59
N ARG A 252 9.35 24.33 -17.50
CA ARG A 252 8.47 24.46 -18.66
C ARG A 252 8.05 25.91 -18.91
N TRP A 253 8.28 26.37 -20.11
CA TRP A 253 7.96 27.70 -20.57
C TRP A 253 6.97 27.68 -21.73
N GLY A 254 6.01 28.58 -21.69
CA GLY A 254 5.06 28.84 -22.77
C GLY A 254 5.51 29.99 -23.69
N ASP A 255 4.62 30.39 -24.58
CA ASP A 255 4.84 31.54 -25.43
C ASP A 255 5.02 32.82 -24.60
N ALA A 256 5.70 33.80 -25.18
CA ALA A 256 6.00 35.09 -24.52
C ALA A 256 6.75 34.98 -23.19
N LYS A 257 7.55 33.92 -23.00
CA LYS A 257 8.30 33.63 -21.76
C LYS A 257 7.41 33.44 -20.52
N GLN A 258 6.21 32.92 -20.68
CA GLN A 258 5.36 32.62 -19.56
C GLN A 258 5.81 31.33 -18.86
N PRO A 259 6.08 31.33 -17.54
CA PRO A 259 6.37 30.12 -16.80
C PRO A 259 5.10 29.25 -16.72
N LEU A 260 5.27 27.92 -16.90
CA LEU A 260 4.19 26.94 -16.87
C LEU A 260 4.62 25.70 -16.03
N ASN A 261 5.41 25.91 -15.00
CA ASN A 261 6.02 24.84 -14.24
C ASN A 261 4.98 24.06 -13.45
N THR A 262 5.23 22.75 -13.33
CA THR A 262 4.45 21.82 -12.50
C THR A 262 5.28 21.43 -11.28
N ALA A 263 4.76 21.66 -10.09
CA ALA A 263 5.28 21.06 -8.88
C ALA A 263 4.59 19.68 -8.67
N THR A 264 5.38 18.61 -8.63
CA THR A 264 4.90 17.24 -8.41
C THR A 264 5.32 16.78 -7.03
N VAL A 265 4.37 16.67 -6.12
CA VAL A 265 4.59 16.17 -4.76
C VAL A 265 4.93 14.69 -4.82
N GLN A 266 6.07 14.32 -4.21
CA GLN A 266 6.50 12.94 -4.08
C GLN A 266 5.87 12.28 -2.84
N TRP A 267 5.83 13.03 -1.75
CA TRP A 267 5.13 12.69 -0.51
C TRP A 267 4.95 13.95 0.34
N LEU A 268 3.91 13.96 1.15
CA LEU A 268 3.62 15.02 2.13
C LEU A 268 3.14 14.37 3.42
N LEU A 269 3.79 14.71 4.53
CA LEU A 269 3.45 14.30 5.89
C LEU A 269 3.03 15.54 6.67
N ALA A 270 1.90 15.47 7.37
CA ALA A 270 1.44 16.52 8.26
C ALA A 270 0.72 15.88 9.44
N VAL A 271 1.10 16.26 10.67
CA VAL A 271 0.51 15.72 11.90
C VAL A 271 -0.53 16.67 12.50
N THR A 272 -0.62 17.89 11.97
CA THR A 272 -1.66 18.87 12.34
C THR A 272 -2.32 19.46 11.09
N PRO A 273 -3.59 19.88 11.19
CA PRO A 273 -4.25 20.60 10.08
C PRO A 273 -3.56 21.93 9.71
N ALA A 274 -2.91 22.58 10.68
CA ALA A 274 -2.14 23.80 10.44
C ALA A 274 -0.93 23.53 9.52
N ALA A 275 -0.18 22.46 9.80
CA ALA A 275 0.95 22.04 8.98
C ALA A 275 0.50 21.65 7.57
N GLU A 276 -0.62 20.91 7.44
CA GLU A 276 -1.14 20.50 6.13
C GLU A 276 -1.55 21.73 5.30
N ARG A 277 -2.28 22.69 5.90
CA ARG A 277 -2.64 23.94 5.24
C ARG A 277 -1.41 24.75 4.82
N ALA A 278 -0.43 24.90 5.72
CA ALA A 278 0.77 25.66 5.43
C ALA A 278 1.58 25.05 4.28
N LEU A 279 1.72 23.74 4.22
CA LEU A 279 2.44 23.06 3.14
C LEU A 279 1.73 23.20 1.79
N TRP A 280 0.39 23.06 1.73
CA TRP A 280 -0.35 23.27 0.49
C TRP A 280 -0.33 24.74 0.05
N SER A 281 -0.45 25.67 1.00
CA SER A 281 -0.32 27.11 0.73
C SER A 281 1.05 27.44 0.15
N TYR A 282 2.11 26.90 0.75
CA TYR A 282 3.49 27.05 0.26
C TYR A 282 3.62 26.55 -1.19
N LEU A 283 3.18 25.31 -1.49
CA LEU A 283 3.29 24.74 -2.83
C LEU A 283 2.55 25.57 -3.89
N CYS A 284 1.38 26.12 -3.54
CA CYS A 284 0.58 26.96 -4.43
C CYS A 284 1.09 28.42 -4.52
N SER A 285 2.02 28.84 -3.66
CA SER A 285 2.60 30.18 -3.66
C SER A 285 3.98 30.28 -4.32
N ILE A 286 4.55 29.14 -4.76
CA ILE A 286 5.86 29.13 -5.43
C ILE A 286 5.73 29.85 -6.78
N ASP A 287 6.54 30.91 -6.96
CA ASP A 287 6.62 31.60 -8.23
C ASP A 287 6.93 30.63 -9.38
N TRP A 288 6.32 30.87 -10.54
CA TRP A 288 6.42 30.07 -11.76
C TRP A 288 5.66 28.74 -11.75
N VAL A 289 5.18 28.25 -10.59
CA VAL A 289 4.33 27.07 -10.51
C VAL A 289 2.90 27.43 -10.89
N THR A 290 2.42 26.86 -11.96
CA THR A 290 1.04 27.02 -12.44
C THR A 290 0.19 25.79 -12.20
N THR A 291 0.84 24.65 -11.90
CA THR A 291 0.17 23.38 -11.65
C THR A 291 0.81 22.69 -10.46
N VAL A 292 0.00 22.19 -9.51
CA VAL A 292 0.46 21.31 -8.44
C VAL A 292 -0.19 19.96 -8.60
N LYS A 293 0.63 18.89 -8.65
CA LYS A 293 0.16 17.49 -8.57
C LYS A 293 0.36 17.00 -7.15
N SER A 294 -0.70 16.53 -6.51
CA SER A 294 -0.72 16.24 -5.08
C SER A 294 0.07 14.99 -4.66
N GLY A 295 0.41 14.11 -5.61
CA GLY A 295 0.79 12.75 -5.25
C GLY A 295 -0.38 11.97 -4.62
N TRP A 296 -0.08 10.84 -4.00
CA TRP A 296 -1.08 9.93 -3.43
C TRP A 296 -1.59 10.43 -2.08
N ARG A 297 -2.85 10.78 -2.03
CA ARG A 297 -3.49 11.38 -0.85
C ARG A 297 -4.72 10.58 -0.43
N SER A 298 -5.19 10.84 0.79
CA SER A 298 -6.47 10.33 1.25
C SER A 298 -7.61 10.87 0.39
N PRO A 299 -8.67 10.10 0.11
CA PRO A 299 -9.84 10.59 -0.60
C PRO A 299 -10.58 11.74 0.10
N ASP A 300 -10.38 11.91 1.41
CA ASP A 300 -10.91 12.99 2.23
C ASP A 300 -9.84 14.04 2.62
N ASP A 301 -8.80 14.19 1.77
CA ASP A 301 -7.77 15.22 1.93
C ASP A 301 -8.36 16.63 1.99
N LEU A 302 -7.72 17.50 2.76
CA LEU A 302 -8.17 18.88 2.94
C LEU A 302 -7.93 19.75 1.71
N LEU A 303 -6.99 19.39 0.84
CA LEU A 303 -6.52 20.20 -0.28
C LEU A 303 -7.63 20.87 -1.09
N PRO A 304 -8.68 20.19 -1.59
CA PRO A 304 -9.73 20.86 -2.39
C PRO A 304 -10.48 21.94 -1.60
N HIS A 305 -10.61 21.76 -0.28
CA HIS A 305 -11.39 22.66 0.58
C HIS A 305 -10.58 23.85 1.12
N LEU A 306 -9.25 23.82 0.93
CA LEU A 306 -8.37 24.96 1.23
C LEU A 306 -8.38 26.03 0.13
N LEU A 307 -8.94 25.71 -1.03
CA LEU A 307 -8.99 26.59 -2.20
C LEU A 307 -10.31 27.39 -2.21
N PRO A 308 -10.30 28.70 -2.59
CA PRO A 308 -11.50 29.48 -2.78
C PRO A 308 -12.46 28.88 -3.82
N ASP A 309 -11.91 28.27 -4.88
CA ASP A 309 -12.64 27.47 -5.85
C ASP A 309 -12.15 26.00 -5.75
N PRO A 310 -12.87 25.11 -5.04
CA PRO A 310 -12.51 23.69 -4.94
C PRO A 310 -12.39 22.99 -6.29
N ARG A 311 -13.03 23.53 -7.36
CA ARG A 311 -12.95 22.95 -8.71
C ARG A 311 -11.60 23.18 -9.38
N ALA A 312 -10.74 24.02 -8.81
CA ALA A 312 -9.37 24.17 -9.25
C ALA A 312 -8.53 22.91 -8.92
N ALA A 313 -8.91 22.15 -7.89
CA ALA A 313 -8.36 20.83 -7.61
C ALA A 313 -9.21 19.75 -8.29
N ARG A 314 -8.68 19.16 -9.36
CA ARG A 314 -9.36 18.11 -10.12
C ARG A 314 -8.79 16.76 -9.76
N ILE A 315 -9.65 15.79 -9.48
CA ILE A 315 -9.24 14.39 -9.33
C ILE A 315 -8.72 13.90 -10.68
N THR A 316 -7.51 13.41 -10.73
CA THR A 316 -6.89 12.78 -11.89
C THR A 316 -6.81 11.27 -11.79
N THR A 317 -6.69 10.75 -10.56
CA THR A 317 -6.67 9.32 -10.28
C THR A 317 -7.42 9.06 -8.98
N GLN A 318 -8.22 8.00 -8.96
CA GLN A 318 -8.77 7.41 -7.74
C GLN A 318 -8.77 5.90 -7.91
N ALA A 319 -8.13 5.18 -7.00
CA ALA A 319 -7.97 3.74 -7.08
C ALA A 319 -7.91 3.09 -5.70
N ASP A 320 -8.16 1.78 -5.65
CA ASP A 320 -7.79 0.95 -4.52
C ASP A 320 -6.28 1.05 -4.27
N TRP A 321 -5.87 0.93 -3.00
CA TRP A 321 -4.47 1.12 -2.67
C TRP A 321 -3.92 0.02 -1.77
N LEU A 322 -3.95 0.16 -0.44
CA LEU A 322 -3.52 -0.89 0.47
C LEU A 322 -4.56 -2.03 0.47
N TRP A 323 -4.12 -3.21 0.13
CA TRP A 323 -4.87 -4.45 0.28
C TRP A 323 -4.42 -5.19 1.53
N VAL A 324 -5.37 -5.71 2.27
CA VAL A 324 -5.15 -6.42 3.53
C VAL A 324 -5.67 -7.85 3.41
N ARG A 325 -4.95 -8.80 3.98
CA ARG A 325 -5.37 -10.17 4.24
C ARG A 325 -5.33 -10.40 5.75
N ILE A 326 -6.44 -10.74 6.36
CA ILE A 326 -6.49 -11.04 7.79
C ILE A 326 -6.05 -12.50 7.99
N LEU A 327 -5.01 -12.73 8.80
CA LEU A 327 -4.48 -14.04 9.18
C LEU A 327 -4.98 -14.48 10.56
N ASP A 328 -5.29 -13.51 11.45
CA ASP A 328 -5.85 -13.73 12.77
C ASP A 328 -7.04 -12.77 13.00
N VAL A 329 -8.25 -13.30 12.89
CA VAL A 329 -9.49 -12.52 13.00
C VAL A 329 -9.66 -11.91 14.39
N VAL A 330 -9.33 -12.66 15.45
CA VAL A 330 -9.49 -12.19 16.83
C VAL A 330 -8.59 -10.99 17.06
N ARG A 331 -7.29 -11.15 16.85
CA ARG A 331 -6.31 -10.08 17.06
C ARG A 331 -6.57 -8.88 16.16
N ALA A 332 -7.00 -9.09 14.91
CA ALA A 332 -7.32 -7.99 14.00
C ALA A 332 -8.52 -7.17 14.47
N LEU A 333 -9.60 -7.80 14.94
CA LEU A 333 -10.79 -7.10 15.41
C LEU A 333 -10.62 -6.49 16.80
N GLU A 334 -9.81 -7.08 17.67
CA GLU A 334 -9.50 -6.53 19.00
C GLU A 334 -8.47 -5.39 18.96
N ALA A 335 -7.62 -5.34 17.91
CA ALA A 335 -6.64 -4.27 17.76
C ALA A 335 -7.24 -2.91 17.35
N ARG A 336 -8.48 -2.90 16.86
CA ARG A 336 -9.13 -1.65 16.46
C ARG A 336 -10.06 -1.11 17.53
N THR A 337 -10.27 0.20 17.53
CA THR A 337 -11.35 0.86 18.30
C THR A 337 -12.62 0.98 17.45
N TYR A 338 -13.73 1.28 18.12
CA TYR A 338 -15.06 1.37 17.54
C TYR A 338 -15.75 2.65 18.02
N GLU A 339 -16.36 3.41 17.09
CA GLU A 339 -17.08 4.65 17.44
C GLU A 339 -18.44 4.38 18.12
N GLY A 340 -18.98 3.17 17.93
CA GLY A 340 -20.26 2.74 18.52
C GLY A 340 -20.14 1.46 19.33
N ALA A 341 -21.16 1.16 20.14
CA ALA A 341 -21.29 -0.10 20.86
C ALA A 341 -22.25 -1.05 20.15
N GLY A 342 -21.93 -2.34 20.14
CA GLY A 342 -22.78 -3.35 19.56
C GLY A 342 -22.18 -4.75 19.55
N SER A 343 -22.99 -5.73 19.12
CA SER A 343 -22.55 -7.12 18.99
C SER A 343 -22.92 -7.67 17.63
N LEU A 344 -21.97 -8.40 17.03
CA LEU A 344 -22.15 -9.12 15.75
C LEU A 344 -21.62 -10.54 15.86
N VAL A 345 -22.33 -11.48 15.22
CA VAL A 345 -21.82 -12.82 14.97
C VAL A 345 -21.48 -12.92 13.47
N LEU A 346 -20.18 -13.02 13.19
CA LEU A 346 -19.61 -13.09 11.85
C LEU A 346 -19.22 -14.53 11.53
N GLU A 347 -19.72 -15.07 10.44
CA GLU A 347 -19.20 -16.30 9.84
C GLU A 347 -18.26 -15.92 8.71
N VAL A 348 -16.96 -16.13 8.92
CA VAL A 348 -15.90 -15.78 7.97
C VAL A 348 -15.55 -17.02 7.17
N GLU A 349 -15.79 -16.95 5.87
CA GLU A 349 -15.40 -18.00 4.93
C GLU A 349 -13.96 -17.72 4.45
N ASP A 350 -13.10 -18.73 4.51
CA ASP A 350 -11.72 -18.63 4.05
C ASP A 350 -11.30 -19.89 3.30
N ARG A 351 -11.17 -19.79 2.00
CA ARG A 351 -10.80 -20.93 1.13
C ARG A 351 -9.39 -21.47 1.40
N ALA A 352 -8.49 -20.64 1.92
CA ALA A 352 -7.15 -21.04 2.28
C ALA A 352 -7.08 -21.72 3.65
N GLY A 353 -8.17 -21.68 4.45
CA GLY A 353 -8.24 -22.31 5.78
C GLY A 353 -7.37 -21.65 6.84
N LEU A 354 -6.89 -20.42 6.61
CA LEU A 354 -5.98 -19.74 7.53
C LEU A 354 -6.72 -19.03 8.67
N SER A 355 -7.90 -18.43 8.39
CA SER A 355 -8.61 -17.55 9.33
C SER A 355 -10.13 -17.68 9.28
N GLY A 356 -10.65 -18.74 8.64
CA GLY A 356 -12.09 -19.03 8.62
C GLY A 356 -12.63 -19.41 10.01
N GLY A 357 -13.93 -19.18 10.22
CA GLY A 357 -14.58 -19.53 11.47
C GLY A 357 -15.80 -18.66 11.76
N ARG A 358 -16.42 -18.94 12.92
CA ARG A 358 -17.53 -18.11 13.40
C ARG A 358 -17.13 -17.40 14.68
N TRP A 359 -17.30 -16.08 14.68
CA TRP A 359 -16.74 -15.17 15.64
C TRP A 359 -17.85 -14.27 16.21
N ARG A 360 -17.91 -14.15 17.53
CA ARG A 360 -18.73 -13.16 18.22
C ARG A 360 -17.86 -11.94 18.53
N LEU A 361 -18.17 -10.82 17.90
CA LEU A 361 -17.59 -9.51 18.17
C LEU A 361 -18.51 -8.74 19.13
N GLU A 362 -17.98 -8.31 20.22
CA GLU A 362 -18.60 -7.36 21.16
C GLU A 362 -17.73 -6.10 21.18
N ALA A 363 -18.26 -4.99 20.65
CA ALA A 363 -17.52 -3.75 20.49
C ALA A 363 -18.12 -2.65 21.35
N GLY A 364 -17.28 -1.76 21.85
CA GLY A 364 -17.65 -0.59 22.63
C GLY A 364 -16.53 0.47 22.61
N ALA A 365 -16.77 1.58 23.31
CA ALA A 365 -15.83 2.70 23.37
C ALA A 365 -14.45 2.31 23.96
N ASP A 366 -14.44 1.34 24.88
CA ASP A 366 -13.24 0.90 25.59
C ASP A 366 -12.46 -0.21 24.82
N GLY A 367 -12.90 -0.59 23.62
CA GLY A 367 -12.32 -1.64 22.82
C GLY A 367 -13.30 -2.71 22.39
N ALA A 368 -12.80 -3.89 22.05
CA ALA A 368 -13.61 -5.03 21.62
C ALA A 368 -13.12 -6.34 22.20
N SER A 369 -14.04 -7.30 22.27
CA SER A 369 -13.76 -8.72 22.50
C SER A 369 -14.25 -9.51 21.29
N CYS A 370 -13.41 -10.41 20.78
CA CYS A 370 -13.73 -11.28 19.66
C CYS A 370 -13.46 -12.72 20.03
N THR A 371 -14.50 -13.55 20.09
CA THR A 371 -14.39 -14.93 20.57
C THR A 371 -15.02 -15.92 19.58
N PRO A 372 -14.50 -17.15 19.46
CA PRO A 372 -15.18 -18.21 18.75
C PRO A 372 -16.58 -18.48 19.33
N THR A 373 -17.56 -18.76 18.45
CA THR A 373 -18.92 -19.02 18.91
C THR A 373 -19.63 -20.07 18.04
N THR A 374 -20.65 -20.72 18.62
CA THR A 374 -21.57 -21.61 17.91
C THR A 374 -22.94 -20.95 17.64
N GLU A 375 -23.11 -19.69 18.02
CA GLU A 375 -24.35 -18.95 17.78
C GLU A 375 -24.63 -18.81 16.28
N SER A 376 -25.90 -18.63 15.90
CA SER A 376 -26.27 -18.37 14.51
C SER A 376 -25.62 -17.11 13.98
N ALA A 377 -25.01 -17.18 12.81
CA ALA A 377 -24.37 -16.04 12.17
C ALA A 377 -25.38 -14.90 11.93
N HIS A 378 -24.96 -13.66 12.14
CA HIS A 378 -25.69 -12.47 11.71
C HIS A 378 -25.34 -12.11 10.28
N LEU A 379 -24.06 -12.22 9.94
CA LEU A 379 -23.49 -12.01 8.60
C LEU A 379 -22.60 -13.19 8.22
N VAL A 380 -22.60 -13.52 6.92
CA VAL A 380 -21.65 -14.47 6.32
C VAL A 380 -20.90 -13.74 5.22
N LEU A 381 -19.56 -13.78 5.26
CA LEU A 381 -18.69 -13.05 4.33
C LEU A 381 -17.37 -13.78 4.11
N ASP A 382 -16.79 -13.61 2.93
CA ASP A 382 -15.42 -14.05 2.68
C ASP A 382 -14.43 -13.19 3.50
N VAL A 383 -13.29 -13.74 3.85
CA VAL A 383 -12.26 -13.04 4.60
C VAL A 383 -11.75 -11.80 3.86
N ALA A 384 -11.80 -11.78 2.52
CA ALA A 384 -11.47 -10.60 1.72
C ALA A 384 -12.44 -9.43 1.98
N GLU A 385 -13.73 -9.73 2.19
CA GLU A 385 -14.71 -8.70 2.53
C GLU A 385 -14.50 -8.18 3.96
N LEU A 386 -14.16 -9.06 4.91
CA LEU A 386 -13.80 -8.64 6.26
C LEU A 386 -12.56 -7.73 6.24
N ALA A 387 -11.57 -8.06 5.42
CA ALA A 387 -10.36 -7.26 5.25
C ALA A 387 -10.66 -5.88 4.65
N ALA A 388 -11.55 -5.79 3.65
CA ALA A 388 -11.99 -4.52 3.08
C ALA A 388 -12.73 -3.65 4.12
N LEU A 389 -13.49 -4.26 5.03
CA LEU A 389 -14.22 -3.58 6.09
C LEU A 389 -13.32 -3.17 7.28
N TRP A 390 -12.17 -3.82 7.45
CA TRP A 390 -11.38 -3.75 8.67
C TRP A 390 -10.87 -2.34 9.01
N LEU A 391 -10.47 -1.55 8.03
CA LEU A 391 -10.02 -0.16 8.24
C LEU A 391 -11.17 0.88 8.20
N GLY A 392 -12.38 0.48 7.80
CA GLY A 392 -13.58 1.32 7.88
C GLY A 392 -13.88 2.18 6.64
N ASP A 393 -13.17 1.99 5.53
CA ASP A 393 -13.47 2.70 4.27
C ASP A 393 -14.64 2.08 3.51
N GLU A 394 -14.77 0.75 3.54
CA GLU A 394 -15.83 0.02 2.84
C GLU A 394 -17.10 -0.09 3.68
N SER A 395 -18.26 -0.22 3.01
CA SER A 395 -19.59 -0.34 3.62
C SER A 395 -20.11 -1.77 3.55
N ALA A 396 -20.46 -2.33 4.71
CA ALA A 396 -21.11 -3.64 4.81
C ALA A 396 -22.49 -3.63 4.13
N VAL A 397 -23.21 -2.51 4.17
CA VAL A 397 -24.49 -2.32 3.46
C VAL A 397 -24.28 -2.37 1.95
N ARG A 398 -23.22 -1.71 1.44
CA ARG A 398 -22.87 -1.75 0.01
C ARG A 398 -22.48 -3.15 -0.44
N LEU A 399 -21.65 -3.84 0.36
CA LEU A 399 -21.25 -5.21 0.07
C LEU A 399 -22.45 -6.18 0.09
N ALA A 400 -23.40 -5.98 1.02
CA ALA A 400 -24.63 -6.78 1.05
C ALA A 400 -25.50 -6.54 -0.19
N ALA A 401 -25.64 -5.28 -0.64
CA ALA A 401 -26.35 -4.96 -1.88
C ALA A 401 -25.72 -5.57 -3.13
N LEU A 402 -24.40 -5.80 -3.11
CA LEU A 402 -23.64 -6.48 -4.16
C LEU A 402 -23.67 -8.01 -4.03
N GLY A 403 -24.29 -8.58 -2.97
CA GLY A 403 -24.29 -10.02 -2.68
C GLY A 403 -22.95 -10.58 -2.21
N ARG A 404 -21.98 -9.71 -1.86
CA ARG A 404 -20.64 -10.09 -1.35
C ARG A 404 -20.66 -10.37 0.16
N VAL A 405 -21.57 -9.77 0.90
CA VAL A 405 -21.90 -10.08 2.29
C VAL A 405 -23.33 -10.59 2.34
N ARG A 406 -23.54 -11.74 2.95
CA ARG A 406 -24.86 -12.34 3.11
C ARG A 406 -25.41 -12.01 4.48
N GLU A 407 -26.51 -11.25 4.50
CA GLU A 407 -27.23 -10.92 5.71
C GLU A 407 -28.15 -12.08 6.10
N ILE A 408 -27.91 -12.70 7.24
CA ILE A 408 -28.72 -13.79 7.79
C ILE A 408 -29.75 -13.22 8.77
N ARG A 409 -29.32 -12.29 9.63
CA ARG A 409 -30.20 -11.56 10.55
C ARG A 409 -30.54 -10.19 9.94
N ALA A 410 -31.81 -9.92 9.73
CA ALA A 410 -32.27 -8.65 9.16
C ALA A 410 -31.72 -7.45 9.94
N GLY A 411 -31.10 -6.50 9.23
CA GLY A 411 -30.47 -5.29 9.80
C GLY A 411 -29.01 -5.45 10.23
N ALA A 412 -28.44 -6.65 10.17
CA ALA A 412 -27.07 -6.91 10.62
C ALA A 412 -26.02 -6.13 9.79
N ALA A 413 -26.25 -5.94 8.49
CA ALA A 413 -25.34 -5.15 7.66
C ALA A 413 -25.28 -3.68 8.11
N ARG A 414 -26.38 -3.11 8.56
CA ARG A 414 -26.40 -1.75 9.13
C ARG A 414 -25.67 -1.66 10.48
N VAL A 415 -25.80 -2.71 11.32
CA VAL A 415 -25.05 -2.81 12.57
C VAL A 415 -23.56 -2.89 12.28
N ALA A 416 -23.16 -3.71 11.29
CA ALA A 416 -21.77 -3.81 10.86
C ALA A 416 -21.22 -2.47 10.34
N ASP A 417 -22.00 -1.74 9.54
CA ASP A 417 -21.63 -0.40 9.07
C ASP A 417 -21.43 0.56 10.27
N ALA A 418 -22.36 0.60 11.20
CA ALA A 418 -22.27 1.48 12.37
C ALA A 418 -21.06 1.16 13.26
N LEU A 419 -20.63 -0.09 13.33
CA LEU A 419 -19.47 -0.50 14.12
C LEU A 419 -18.15 -0.33 13.39
N LEU A 420 -18.11 -0.66 12.08
CA LEU A 420 -16.84 -0.79 11.35
C LEU A 420 -16.44 0.49 10.60
N ARG A 421 -17.40 1.33 10.19
CA ARG A 421 -17.09 2.59 9.50
C ARG A 421 -16.40 3.58 10.43
N THR A 422 -15.59 4.45 9.83
CA THR A 422 -14.86 5.51 10.53
C THR A 422 -15.24 6.87 10.01
N SER A 423 -15.17 7.89 10.85
CA SER A 423 -15.43 9.29 10.52
C SER A 423 -14.38 9.87 9.57
N ARG A 424 -13.10 9.46 9.72
CA ARG A 424 -12.02 9.74 8.75
C ARG A 424 -11.69 8.50 7.95
N ARG A 425 -11.42 8.70 6.66
CA ARG A 425 -11.07 7.58 5.79
C ARG A 425 -9.64 7.09 6.09
N PRO A 426 -9.43 5.77 6.12
CA PRO A 426 -8.08 5.21 6.23
C PRO A 426 -7.27 5.56 4.98
N TRP A 427 -5.97 5.71 5.15
CA TRP A 427 -5.08 6.05 4.07
C TRP A 427 -3.68 5.48 4.30
N CYS A 428 -3.09 4.90 3.27
CA CYS A 428 -1.71 4.48 3.23
C CYS A 428 -0.91 5.47 2.36
N PRO A 429 0.05 6.22 2.95
CA PRO A 429 0.87 7.17 2.19
C PRO A 429 1.96 6.48 1.37
N ASP A 430 2.14 5.18 1.52
CA ASP A 430 3.29 4.45 1.02
C ASP A 430 2.95 3.49 -0.12
N MET A 431 3.97 3.24 -0.94
CA MET A 431 4.06 2.15 -1.90
C MET A 431 5.31 1.32 -1.57
N PHE A 432 5.20 0.00 -1.55
CA PHE A 432 6.26 -0.93 -1.17
C PHE A 432 6.28 -2.22 -2.03
#